data_9c0343186283e271d27688f9f0f2b70e
#
_entry.id   9c0343186283e271d27688f9f0f2b70e
#
_cell.length_a   1.000
_cell.length_b   1.000
_cell.length_c   1.000
_cell.angle_alpha   90.00
_cell.angle_beta   90.00
_cell.angle_gamma   90.00
#
_symmetry.space_group_name_H-M   'P 1'
#
loop_
_entity.id
_entity.type
_entity.pdbx_description
1 polymer ?
#
loop_
_entity_poly.entity_id
_entity_poly.type
_entity_poly.pdbx_seq_one_letter_code
_entity_poly.pdbx_strand_id
1 'polypeptide(L)'
;MKTLYIECAMGAAGDMLAAALLELLPDRAAFLEKMNGLGIPGVTVSGEKSVKCGVAGTHFSVKVAGIEEDENLHSHHHDHVHGSMEGIEEIVGRLPIPSMVKLDVLAVYNLIAEAESRVHGVPVQQIHFHEVGTMDAVADITAVCLLMREICPDQVIVSTVSVGSGTVRCAHGILPVPAPATALLLEGMPIQAGNVQGELCTPTGAALLKYFADDFGSLPVMRVKKTGYGMGKKDFPQANCLRVMLGETSEQTDAIAELKCNIDDMTGEEIGFAMEQLLSGGALDVFTTPIGMKKNRPGVLLSVLCRASDREKMARLIFRHTTTLGIRESLQNRYTLERRTEILSTPYGAVRQKISSGHGVQRQKDEYEDIAAIAREQGLSIAQVREILK
;
A
#
# COMPACT_ATOMS: atom_id res chain seq x y z
N MET A 1 -13.72 -0.92 -6.19
CA MET A 1 -12.90 0.04 -5.40
C MET A 1 -12.20 1.00 -6.35
N LYS A 2 -12.12 2.28 -6.01
CA LYS A 2 -11.35 3.30 -6.74
C LYS A 2 -9.87 3.15 -6.38
N THR A 3 -9.10 2.61 -7.27
CA THR A 3 -7.70 2.27 -7.01
C THR A 3 -6.77 3.22 -7.76
N LEU A 4 -5.77 3.73 -7.04
CA LEU A 4 -4.66 4.48 -7.61
C LEU A 4 -3.43 3.55 -7.64
N TYR A 5 -2.88 3.32 -8.83
CA TYR A 5 -1.62 2.63 -9.01
C TYR A 5 -0.52 3.63 -9.33
N ILE A 6 0.56 3.61 -8.56
CA ILE A 6 1.73 4.47 -8.73
C ILE A 6 2.90 3.62 -9.24
N GLU A 7 3.34 3.89 -10.46
CA GLU A 7 4.44 3.17 -11.08
C GLU A 7 5.75 3.95 -10.97
N CYS A 8 6.67 3.41 -10.18
CA CYS A 8 7.95 4.04 -9.84
C CYS A 8 9.14 3.42 -10.61
N ALA A 9 8.95 3.09 -11.90
CA ALA A 9 9.99 2.49 -12.73
C ALA A 9 11.22 3.42 -12.89
N MET A 10 11.03 4.73 -12.77
CA MET A 10 12.08 5.76 -12.77
C MET A 10 12.13 6.50 -11.43
N GLY A 11 11.82 5.81 -10.33
CA GLY A 11 11.82 6.35 -8.99
C GLY A 11 10.62 7.22 -8.67
N ALA A 12 10.79 8.11 -7.67
CA ALA A 12 9.78 9.07 -7.25
C ALA A 12 10.42 10.30 -6.59
N ALA A 13 9.90 11.46 -6.92
CA ALA A 13 10.20 12.73 -6.28
C ALA A 13 8.89 13.50 -6.02
N GLY A 14 8.92 14.50 -5.14
CA GLY A 14 7.72 15.26 -4.77
C GLY A 14 7.05 15.92 -5.96
N ASP A 15 7.84 16.61 -6.78
CA ASP A 15 7.43 17.26 -8.02
C ASP A 15 6.82 16.28 -9.04
N MET A 16 7.45 15.09 -9.20
CA MET A 16 6.96 14.04 -10.10
C MET A 16 5.62 13.48 -9.64
N LEU A 17 5.45 13.24 -8.34
CA LEU A 17 4.18 12.79 -7.75
C LEU A 17 3.10 13.87 -7.92
N ALA A 18 3.41 15.13 -7.56
CA ALA A 18 2.49 16.24 -7.72
C ALA A 18 2.04 16.41 -9.18
N ALA A 19 2.98 16.37 -10.12
CA ALA A 19 2.71 16.47 -11.54
C ALA A 19 1.81 15.35 -12.07
N ALA A 20 2.14 14.11 -11.75
CA ALA A 20 1.39 12.94 -12.20
C ALA A 20 -0.05 12.94 -11.65
N LEU A 21 -0.23 13.27 -10.36
CA LEU A 21 -1.53 13.36 -9.71
C LEU A 21 -2.35 14.55 -10.26
N LEU A 22 -1.69 15.68 -10.53
CA LEU A 22 -2.33 16.86 -11.16
C LEU A 22 -2.98 16.49 -12.50
N GLU A 23 -2.37 15.62 -13.28
CA GLU A 23 -2.93 15.15 -14.55
C GLU A 23 -4.24 14.36 -14.42
N LEU A 24 -4.54 13.84 -13.24
CA LEU A 24 -5.80 13.12 -12.98
C LEU A 24 -6.97 14.06 -12.72
N LEU A 25 -6.70 15.33 -12.36
CA LEU A 25 -7.77 16.30 -12.08
C LEU A 25 -8.49 16.75 -13.36
N PRO A 26 -9.78 17.06 -13.27
CA PRO A 26 -10.53 17.64 -14.36
C PRO A 26 -10.13 19.10 -14.64
N ASP A 27 -9.80 19.86 -13.60
CA ASP A 27 -9.40 21.28 -13.67
C ASP A 27 -8.05 21.49 -12.96
N ARG A 28 -6.98 21.36 -13.75
CA ARG A 28 -5.60 21.55 -13.29
C ARG A 28 -5.32 23.02 -12.94
N ALA A 29 -5.93 23.97 -13.69
CA ALA A 29 -5.70 25.38 -13.50
C ALA A 29 -6.24 25.86 -12.14
N ALA A 30 -7.45 25.47 -11.78
CA ALA A 30 -8.03 25.78 -10.48
C ALA A 30 -7.20 25.24 -9.32
N PHE A 31 -6.60 24.05 -9.46
CA PHE A 31 -5.69 23.50 -8.45
C PHE A 31 -4.42 24.35 -8.31
N LEU A 32 -3.79 24.75 -9.41
CA LEU A 32 -2.59 25.60 -9.40
C LEU A 32 -2.88 26.98 -8.82
N GLU A 33 -4.02 27.58 -9.14
CA GLU A 33 -4.48 28.84 -8.51
C GLU A 33 -4.66 28.67 -6.99
N LYS A 34 -5.30 27.58 -6.57
CA LYS A 34 -5.45 27.25 -5.15
C LYS A 34 -4.09 27.12 -4.46
N MET A 35 -3.14 26.40 -5.05
CA MET A 35 -1.78 26.25 -4.50
C MET A 35 -1.09 27.61 -4.37
N ASN A 36 -1.14 28.46 -5.38
CA ASN A 36 -0.55 29.80 -5.35
C ASN A 36 -1.24 30.73 -4.34
N GLY A 37 -2.51 30.48 -4.02
CA GLY A 37 -3.28 31.20 -3.00
C GLY A 37 -3.01 30.75 -1.56
N LEU A 38 -2.23 29.68 -1.32
CA LEU A 38 -1.99 29.18 0.03
C LEU A 38 -1.08 30.08 0.89
N GLY A 39 -0.28 30.93 0.26
CA GLY A 39 0.63 31.82 0.96
C GLY A 39 1.88 31.11 1.54
N ILE A 40 2.33 30.05 0.90
CA ILE A 40 3.64 29.45 1.23
C ILE A 40 4.71 30.51 0.92
N PRO A 41 5.63 30.82 1.88
CA PRO A 41 6.51 31.96 1.75
C PRO A 41 7.39 31.92 0.50
N GLY A 42 7.26 32.93 -0.37
CA GLY A 42 8.07 33.09 -1.58
C GLY A 42 7.80 32.08 -2.69
N VAL A 43 6.84 31.15 -2.52
CA VAL A 43 6.58 30.07 -3.47
C VAL A 43 5.59 30.49 -4.55
N THR A 44 5.91 30.10 -5.79
CA THR A 44 4.98 30.10 -6.92
C THR A 44 5.06 28.75 -7.62
N VAL A 45 3.90 28.13 -7.88
CA VAL A 45 3.83 26.82 -8.57
C VAL A 45 3.21 26.96 -9.95
N SER A 46 3.73 26.17 -10.88
CA SER A 46 3.17 26.05 -12.25
C SER A 46 3.22 24.60 -12.74
N GLY A 47 2.33 24.27 -13.67
CA GLY A 47 2.33 22.99 -14.36
C GLY A 47 2.72 23.21 -15.82
N GLU A 48 3.91 22.76 -16.20
CA GLU A 48 4.47 22.98 -17.52
C GLU A 48 4.44 21.69 -18.35
N LYS A 49 4.14 21.79 -19.65
CA LYS A 49 4.23 20.63 -20.53
C LYS A 49 5.69 20.26 -20.73
N SER A 50 6.02 19.01 -20.45
CA SER A 50 7.36 18.44 -20.65
C SER A 50 7.29 17.17 -21.48
N VAL A 51 8.38 16.89 -22.21
CA VAL A 51 8.48 15.69 -23.05
C VAL A 51 9.82 15.00 -22.76
N LYS A 52 9.78 13.74 -22.33
CA LYS A 52 10.96 12.90 -22.09
C LYS A 52 10.90 11.67 -22.96
N CYS A 53 11.91 11.44 -23.80
CA CYS A 53 11.98 10.32 -24.76
C CYS A 53 10.70 10.13 -25.59
N GLY A 54 10.06 11.25 -26.02
CA GLY A 54 8.83 11.22 -26.80
C GLY A 54 7.54 11.02 -25.99
N VAL A 55 7.62 10.78 -24.69
CA VAL A 55 6.47 10.74 -23.80
C VAL A 55 6.16 12.14 -23.30
N ALA A 56 4.93 12.62 -23.54
CA ALA A 56 4.46 13.92 -23.05
C ALA A 56 3.81 13.75 -21.67
N GLY A 57 4.06 14.70 -20.79
CA GLY A 57 3.46 14.78 -19.45
C GLY A 57 3.63 16.19 -18.87
N THR A 58 3.38 16.30 -17.59
CA THR A 58 3.48 17.56 -16.85
C THR A 58 4.74 17.57 -15.99
N HIS A 59 5.45 18.70 -15.98
CA HIS A 59 6.45 19.05 -14.98
C HIS A 59 5.80 20.00 -13.98
N PHE A 60 5.85 19.68 -12.69
CA PHE A 60 5.37 20.55 -11.61
C PHE A 60 6.56 21.39 -11.15
N SER A 61 6.57 22.66 -11.58
CA SER A 61 7.65 23.60 -11.28
C SER A 61 7.30 24.39 -10.02
N VAL A 62 8.18 24.35 -9.02
CA VAL A 62 8.11 25.16 -7.82
C VAL A 62 9.24 26.18 -7.87
N LYS A 63 8.89 27.47 -7.82
CA LYS A 63 9.86 28.58 -7.79
C LYS A 63 9.81 29.25 -6.43
N VAL A 64 10.95 29.34 -5.77
CA VAL A 64 11.13 30.07 -4.52
C VAL A 64 11.82 31.40 -4.84
N ALA A 65 11.20 32.54 -4.49
CA ALA A 65 11.67 33.87 -4.86
C ALA A 65 11.91 34.05 -6.38
N GLY A 66 11.12 33.36 -7.21
CA GLY A 66 11.22 33.41 -8.67
C GLY A 66 12.27 32.48 -9.29
N ILE A 67 13.00 31.72 -8.50
CA ILE A 67 14.06 30.80 -8.95
C ILE A 67 13.56 29.38 -8.67
N GLU A 68 13.62 28.52 -9.68
CA GLU A 68 13.46 27.08 -9.50
C GLU A 68 14.81 26.52 -9.03
N GLU A 69 14.81 25.74 -7.93
CA GLU A 69 16.04 25.12 -7.45
C GLU A 69 16.61 24.16 -8.50
N ASP A 70 17.85 24.42 -8.88
CA ASP A 70 18.66 23.52 -9.72
C ASP A 70 19.65 22.81 -8.80
N GLU A 71 19.62 21.49 -8.74
CA GLU A 71 20.52 20.65 -7.93
C GLU A 71 22.02 20.94 -8.17
N ASN A 72 22.36 21.67 -9.26
CA ASN A 72 23.73 22.04 -9.60
C ASN A 72 24.17 23.41 -9.04
N LEU A 73 23.26 24.19 -8.45
CA LEU A 73 23.55 25.51 -7.91
C LEU A 73 23.38 25.52 -6.39
N HIS A 74 24.32 24.89 -5.68
CA HIS A 74 24.48 25.13 -4.23
C HIS A 74 25.01 26.53 -3.98
N SER A 75 24.17 27.56 -4.11
CA SER A 75 24.50 28.90 -3.66
C SER A 75 24.18 29.03 -2.17
N HIS A 76 25.23 29.22 -1.39
CA HIS A 76 25.20 29.58 0.02
C HIS A 76 24.37 30.85 0.25
N HIS A 77 23.58 30.83 1.30
CA HIS A 77 22.80 31.89 1.93
C HIS A 77 21.30 31.86 1.67
N HIS A 78 20.55 31.10 2.48
CA HIS A 78 19.22 31.51 2.90
C HIS A 78 19.04 31.17 4.40
N ASP A 79 18.39 32.08 5.12
CA ASP A 79 18.21 32.11 6.56
C ASP A 79 17.70 30.76 7.14
N HIS A 80 18.47 30.25 8.11
CA HIS A 80 18.26 28.98 8.78
C HIS A 80 16.99 28.86 9.68
N VAL A 81 16.02 29.78 9.56
CA VAL A 81 14.86 29.82 10.46
C VAL A 81 13.78 28.77 10.12
N HIS A 82 13.77 28.22 8.90
CA HIS A 82 12.69 27.35 8.41
C HIS A 82 13.06 25.85 8.30
N GLY A 83 14.31 25.49 8.50
CA GLY A 83 14.78 24.11 8.37
C GLY A 83 14.53 23.20 9.58
N SER A 84 13.79 23.63 10.62
CA SER A 84 13.44 22.80 11.77
C SER A 84 11.99 22.29 11.68
N MET A 85 11.68 21.19 12.39
CA MET A 85 10.30 20.70 12.49
C MET A 85 9.34 21.77 13.01
N GLU A 86 9.76 22.55 14.02
CA GLU A 86 8.92 23.66 14.56
C GLU A 86 8.62 24.71 13.50
N GLY A 87 9.59 25.06 12.65
CA GLY A 87 9.39 25.99 11.54
C GLY A 87 8.40 25.46 10.50
N ILE A 88 8.49 24.16 10.16
CA ILE A 88 7.55 23.51 9.25
C ILE A 88 6.14 23.47 9.87
N GLU A 89 6.01 23.11 11.15
CA GLU A 89 4.73 23.09 11.87
C GLU A 89 4.08 24.49 11.88
N GLU A 90 4.87 25.55 12.08
CA GLU A 90 4.39 26.92 12.07
C GLU A 90 3.87 27.33 10.68
N ILE A 91 4.63 27.02 9.60
CA ILE A 91 4.24 27.31 8.23
C ILE A 91 2.95 26.55 7.88
N VAL A 92 2.95 25.23 8.05
CA VAL A 92 1.80 24.36 7.71
C VAL A 92 0.57 24.74 8.55
N GLY A 93 0.77 25.10 9.81
CA GLY A 93 -0.29 25.56 10.72
C GLY A 93 -1.02 26.79 10.20
N ARG A 94 -0.34 27.72 9.51
CA ARG A 94 -0.91 28.97 8.95
C ARG A 94 -1.57 28.78 7.58
N LEU A 95 -1.28 27.69 6.86
CA LEU A 95 -1.86 27.48 5.54
C LEU A 95 -3.40 27.35 5.59
N PRO A 96 -4.14 27.97 4.67
CA PRO A 96 -5.60 27.86 4.59
C PRO A 96 -6.03 26.55 3.93
N ILE A 97 -5.61 25.41 4.49
CA ILE A 97 -5.91 24.07 4.01
C ILE A 97 -6.69 23.27 5.09
N PRO A 98 -7.44 22.23 4.70
CA PRO A 98 -8.17 21.40 5.65
C PRO A 98 -7.25 20.80 6.71
N SER A 99 -7.74 20.70 7.96
CA SER A 99 -6.95 20.15 9.09
C SER A 99 -6.38 18.75 8.82
N MET A 100 -7.14 17.91 8.10
CA MET A 100 -6.64 16.58 7.72
C MET A 100 -5.43 16.65 6.79
N VAL A 101 -5.41 17.62 5.85
CA VAL A 101 -4.24 17.81 4.96
C VAL A 101 -3.04 18.32 5.75
N LYS A 102 -3.24 19.20 6.75
CA LYS A 102 -2.16 19.61 7.65
C LYS A 102 -1.56 18.42 8.37
N LEU A 103 -2.40 17.53 8.88
CA LEU A 103 -1.95 16.29 9.55
C LEU A 103 -1.18 15.39 8.58
N ASP A 104 -1.65 15.22 7.34
CA ASP A 104 -0.94 14.42 6.33
C ASP A 104 0.45 15.01 6.04
N VAL A 105 0.54 16.32 5.81
CA VAL A 105 1.82 17.02 5.55
C VAL A 105 2.79 16.83 6.71
N LEU A 106 2.33 17.05 7.95
CA LEU A 106 3.18 16.90 9.14
C LEU A 106 3.57 15.43 9.37
N ALA A 107 2.71 14.47 9.07
CA ALA A 107 3.04 13.05 9.15
C ALA A 107 4.15 12.66 8.16
N VAL A 108 4.11 13.16 6.92
CA VAL A 108 5.18 12.96 5.94
C VAL A 108 6.49 13.58 6.43
N TYR A 109 6.45 14.80 6.98
CA TYR A 109 7.65 15.45 7.55
C TYR A 109 8.20 14.68 8.75
N ASN A 110 7.36 14.12 9.61
CA ASN A 110 7.79 13.28 10.72
C ASN A 110 8.56 12.05 10.26
N LEU A 111 8.10 11.37 9.19
CA LEU A 111 8.83 10.24 8.59
C LEU A 111 10.23 10.66 8.12
N ILE A 112 10.36 11.82 7.48
CA ILE A 112 11.63 12.37 7.03
C ILE A 112 12.51 12.72 8.23
N ALA A 113 11.96 13.41 9.25
CA ALA A 113 12.68 13.80 10.45
C ALA A 113 13.20 12.59 11.23
N GLU A 114 12.42 11.50 11.34
CA GLU A 114 12.87 10.26 11.97
C GLU A 114 14.02 9.61 11.19
N ALA A 115 13.95 9.60 9.86
CA ALA A 115 15.02 9.07 9.02
C ALA A 115 16.32 9.90 9.18
N GLU A 116 16.23 11.22 9.09
CA GLU A 116 17.37 12.14 9.28
C GLU A 116 17.96 12.05 10.70
N SER A 117 17.09 11.93 11.72
CA SER A 117 17.50 11.71 13.11
C SER A 117 18.37 10.47 13.26
N ARG A 118 17.98 9.38 12.62
CA ARG A 118 18.74 8.12 12.63
C ARG A 118 20.07 8.25 11.86
N VAL A 119 20.09 8.96 10.73
CA VAL A 119 21.30 9.19 9.93
C VAL A 119 22.31 10.03 10.70
N HIS A 120 21.85 11.12 11.33
CA HIS A 120 22.74 12.07 12.04
C HIS A 120 23.02 11.67 13.48
N GLY A 121 22.30 10.71 14.04
CA GLY A 121 22.47 10.27 15.43
C GLY A 121 22.07 11.33 16.46
N VAL A 122 21.13 12.23 16.10
CA VAL A 122 20.64 13.30 16.96
C VAL A 122 19.13 13.19 17.15
N PRO A 123 18.56 13.67 18.28
CA PRO A 123 17.09 13.67 18.46
C PRO A 123 16.37 14.46 17.38
N VAL A 124 15.12 14.04 17.05
CA VAL A 124 14.28 14.68 16.02
C VAL A 124 14.14 16.19 16.23
N GLN A 125 14.06 16.65 17.48
CA GLN A 125 13.93 18.08 17.83
C GLN A 125 15.18 18.90 17.50
N GLN A 126 16.32 18.25 17.25
CA GLN A 126 17.60 18.90 16.92
C GLN A 126 17.94 18.75 15.43
N ILE A 127 17.06 18.17 14.64
CA ILE A 127 17.25 18.05 13.20
C ILE A 127 17.07 19.41 12.53
N HIS A 128 18.04 19.75 11.71
CA HIS A 128 17.93 20.82 10.73
C HIS A 128 17.89 20.19 9.34
N PHE A 129 16.77 20.33 8.67
CA PHE A 129 16.63 19.85 7.29
C PHE A 129 17.48 20.72 6.35
N HIS A 130 18.35 20.10 5.58
CA HIS A 130 19.21 20.81 4.64
C HIS A 130 18.55 20.95 3.26
N GLU A 131 17.99 19.87 2.73
CA GLU A 131 17.36 19.81 1.40
C GLU A 131 15.83 19.76 1.49
N VAL A 132 15.29 19.04 2.46
CA VAL A 132 13.82 18.85 2.63
C VAL A 132 13.17 19.93 3.51
N GLY A 133 13.92 20.86 4.07
CA GLY A 133 13.42 22.02 4.82
C GLY A 133 13.17 23.25 3.97
N THR A 134 13.42 23.16 2.68
CA THR A 134 13.22 24.23 1.71
C THR A 134 11.75 24.41 1.35
N MET A 135 11.38 25.59 0.91
CA MET A 135 9.98 25.93 0.63
C MET A 135 9.41 25.18 -0.58
N ASP A 136 10.26 24.71 -1.48
CA ASP A 136 9.85 23.83 -2.59
C ASP A 136 9.40 22.46 -2.07
N ALA A 137 10.12 21.84 -1.12
CA ALA A 137 9.69 20.60 -0.49
C ALA A 137 8.36 20.77 0.28
N VAL A 138 8.16 21.90 0.97
CA VAL A 138 6.88 22.22 1.61
C VAL A 138 5.75 22.31 0.58
N ALA A 139 6.02 22.94 -0.56
CA ALA A 139 5.03 23.07 -1.64
C ALA A 139 4.70 21.71 -2.27
N ASP A 140 5.71 20.91 -2.58
CA ASP A 140 5.55 19.57 -3.17
C ASP A 140 4.75 18.63 -2.26
N ILE A 141 5.14 18.51 -0.99
CA ILE A 141 4.43 17.66 -0.02
C ILE A 141 3.00 18.13 0.16
N THR A 142 2.79 19.47 0.30
CA THR A 142 1.46 20.04 0.44
C THR A 142 0.61 19.78 -0.80
N ALA A 143 1.18 19.92 -2.00
CA ALA A 143 0.48 19.66 -3.26
C ALA A 143 0.05 18.19 -3.36
N VAL A 144 0.96 17.24 -3.08
CA VAL A 144 0.64 15.81 -3.12
C VAL A 144 -0.45 15.47 -2.10
N CYS A 145 -0.35 15.96 -0.86
CA CYS A 145 -1.37 15.71 0.16
C CYS A 145 -2.75 16.25 -0.24
N LEU A 146 -2.80 17.47 -0.82
CA LEU A 146 -4.05 18.05 -1.34
C LEU A 146 -4.62 17.23 -2.51
N LEU A 147 -3.77 16.83 -3.47
CA LEU A 147 -4.17 16.02 -4.63
C LEU A 147 -4.70 14.65 -4.20
N MET A 148 -4.04 13.99 -3.28
CA MET A 148 -4.48 12.70 -2.75
C MET A 148 -5.86 12.80 -2.07
N ARG A 149 -6.10 13.87 -1.32
CA ARG A 149 -7.42 14.12 -0.71
C ARG A 149 -8.50 14.47 -1.72
N GLU A 150 -8.15 15.19 -2.79
CA GLU A 150 -9.09 15.54 -3.86
C GLU A 150 -9.42 14.33 -4.76
N ILE A 151 -8.41 13.54 -5.09
CA ILE A 151 -8.58 12.27 -5.84
C ILE A 151 -9.33 11.27 -4.98
N CYS A 152 -9.06 11.18 -3.68
CA CYS A 152 -9.69 10.28 -2.72
C CYS A 152 -9.80 8.82 -3.25
N PRO A 153 -8.68 8.12 -3.47
CA PRO A 153 -8.70 6.71 -3.81
C PRO A 153 -9.13 5.87 -2.60
N ASP A 154 -9.81 4.74 -2.83
CA ASP A 154 -10.11 3.76 -1.78
C ASP A 154 -8.89 2.89 -1.46
N GLN A 155 -7.96 2.78 -2.43
CA GLN A 155 -6.73 1.98 -2.31
C GLN A 155 -5.61 2.61 -3.14
N VAL A 156 -4.40 2.62 -2.59
CA VAL A 156 -3.17 3.05 -3.24
C VAL A 156 -2.18 1.88 -3.29
N ILE A 157 -1.82 1.47 -4.50
CA ILE A 157 -0.83 0.41 -4.74
C ILE A 157 0.40 1.02 -5.41
N VAL A 158 1.57 0.77 -4.86
CA VAL A 158 2.84 1.26 -5.39
C VAL A 158 3.66 0.10 -5.98
N SER A 159 4.22 0.29 -7.16
CA SER A 159 5.14 -0.69 -7.76
C SER A 159 6.43 -0.81 -6.95
N THR A 160 7.28 -1.78 -7.32
CA THR A 160 8.69 -1.76 -6.90
C THR A 160 9.31 -0.41 -7.26
N VAL A 161 10.02 0.21 -6.30
CA VAL A 161 10.62 1.55 -6.46
C VAL A 161 12.03 1.43 -7.00
N SER A 162 12.31 2.05 -8.15
CA SER A 162 13.66 2.19 -8.67
C SER A 162 14.38 3.32 -7.93
N VAL A 163 15.48 2.98 -7.25
CA VAL A 163 16.21 3.97 -6.43
C VAL A 163 17.36 4.64 -7.20
N GLY A 164 17.79 4.04 -8.31
CA GLY A 164 18.99 4.46 -9.01
C GLY A 164 20.25 3.73 -8.54
N SER A 165 21.40 4.22 -8.93
CA SER A 165 22.71 3.64 -8.58
C SER A 165 23.82 4.68 -8.59
N GLY A 166 25.01 4.33 -8.06
CA GLY A 166 26.17 5.21 -8.03
C GLY A 166 26.17 6.16 -6.84
N THR A 167 26.38 7.43 -7.08
CA THR A 167 26.49 8.45 -6.02
C THR A 167 25.70 9.71 -6.37
N VAL A 168 25.27 10.43 -5.32
CA VAL A 168 24.65 11.75 -5.42
C VAL A 168 25.48 12.76 -4.63
N ARG A 169 25.58 13.97 -5.16
CA ARG A 169 26.18 15.10 -4.44
C ARG A 169 25.09 15.89 -3.72
N CYS A 170 25.24 16.06 -2.43
CA CYS A 170 24.30 16.80 -1.58
C CYS A 170 25.05 17.71 -0.61
N ALA A 171 24.36 18.42 0.27
CA ALA A 171 24.95 19.31 1.27
C ALA A 171 25.99 18.61 2.17
N HIS A 172 25.88 17.32 2.41
CA HIS A 172 26.79 16.51 3.21
C HIS A 172 27.98 15.92 2.42
N GLY A 173 28.10 16.26 1.11
CA GLY A 173 29.14 15.74 0.24
C GLY A 173 28.64 14.72 -0.77
N ILE A 174 29.46 13.72 -1.09
CA ILE A 174 29.11 12.66 -2.05
C ILE A 174 28.64 11.44 -1.28
N LEU A 175 27.38 11.09 -1.44
CA LEU A 175 26.73 9.96 -0.77
C LEU A 175 26.37 8.83 -1.77
N PRO A 176 26.29 7.58 -1.30
CA PRO A 176 25.79 6.49 -2.13
C PRO A 176 24.29 6.65 -2.44
N VAL A 177 23.86 6.08 -3.58
CA VAL A 177 22.44 6.02 -3.97
C VAL A 177 21.87 4.64 -3.62
N PRO A 178 20.72 4.57 -2.92
CA PRO A 178 19.94 5.69 -2.37
C PRO A 178 20.70 6.40 -1.22
N ALA A 179 20.44 7.72 -1.05
CA ALA A 179 21.00 8.48 0.06
C ALA A 179 20.56 7.86 1.41
N PRO A 180 21.35 7.99 2.49
CA PRO A 180 21.10 7.29 3.76
C PRO A 180 19.69 7.51 4.31
N ALA A 181 19.17 8.74 4.30
CA ALA A 181 17.80 9.00 4.75
C ALA A 181 16.75 8.32 3.86
N THR A 182 16.94 8.37 2.54
CA THR A 182 16.09 7.68 1.58
C THR A 182 16.10 6.16 1.84
N ALA A 183 17.26 5.57 2.09
CA ALA A 183 17.38 4.14 2.39
C ALA A 183 16.57 3.74 3.64
N LEU A 184 16.60 4.57 4.70
CA LEU A 184 15.80 4.34 5.90
C LEU A 184 14.29 4.50 5.67
N LEU A 185 13.90 5.49 4.88
CA LEU A 185 12.49 5.69 4.49
C LEU A 185 11.95 4.49 3.70
N LEU A 186 12.78 3.89 2.85
CA LEU A 186 12.41 2.74 2.01
C LEU A 186 12.43 1.39 2.77
N GLU A 187 12.81 1.35 4.06
CA GLU A 187 12.73 0.11 4.86
C GLU A 187 11.30 -0.48 4.83
N GLY A 188 11.22 -1.76 4.44
CA GLY A 188 9.95 -2.50 4.29
C GLY A 188 9.26 -2.37 2.92
N MET A 189 9.77 -1.50 2.03
CA MET A 189 9.25 -1.34 0.68
C MET A 189 10.06 -2.17 -0.33
N PRO A 190 9.44 -2.73 -1.38
CA PRO A 190 10.17 -3.41 -2.45
C PRO A 190 10.94 -2.39 -3.30
N ILE A 191 12.26 -2.52 -3.36
CA ILE A 191 13.13 -1.64 -4.12
C ILE A 191 13.98 -2.39 -5.13
N GLN A 192 14.44 -1.67 -6.17
CA GLN A 192 15.43 -2.15 -7.14
C GLN A 192 16.37 -0.99 -7.53
N ALA A 193 17.60 -1.31 -7.91
CA ALA A 193 18.56 -0.29 -8.36
C ALA A 193 18.11 0.40 -9.65
N GLY A 194 17.51 -0.35 -10.59
CA GLY A 194 17.25 0.15 -11.93
C GLY A 194 18.52 0.19 -12.79
N ASN A 195 18.39 0.74 -14.00
CA ASN A 195 19.47 0.76 -15.01
C ASN A 195 20.09 2.16 -15.21
N VAL A 196 19.85 3.08 -14.28
CA VAL A 196 20.27 4.49 -14.40
C VAL A 196 21.25 4.84 -13.29
N GLN A 197 22.33 5.55 -13.65
CA GLN A 197 23.24 6.14 -12.67
C GLN A 197 22.70 7.49 -12.19
N GLY A 198 22.66 7.68 -10.88
CA GLY A 198 22.10 8.83 -10.20
C GLY A 198 20.94 8.46 -9.31
N GLU A 199 20.53 9.41 -8.51
CA GLU A 199 19.36 9.27 -7.63
C GLU A 199 18.06 9.39 -8.41
N LEU A 200 17.20 8.38 -8.29
CA LEU A 200 15.88 8.32 -8.89
C LEU A 200 14.75 8.48 -7.87
N CYS A 201 15.00 8.11 -6.61
CA CYS A 201 14.05 8.25 -5.53
C CYS A 201 14.61 9.22 -4.49
N THR A 202 13.96 10.37 -4.33
CA THR A 202 14.34 11.38 -3.34
C THR A 202 13.77 11.07 -1.96
N PRO A 203 14.30 11.64 -0.86
CA PRO A 203 13.70 11.48 0.48
C PRO A 203 12.23 11.88 0.53
N THR A 204 11.86 12.99 -0.13
CA THR A 204 10.46 13.46 -0.21
C THR A 204 9.57 12.45 -0.94
N GLY A 205 10.03 11.93 -2.10
CA GLY A 205 9.31 10.92 -2.84
C GLY A 205 9.12 9.64 -2.03
N ALA A 206 10.18 9.14 -1.39
CA ALA A 206 10.13 7.96 -0.54
C ALA A 206 9.14 8.11 0.63
N ALA A 207 9.18 9.26 1.33
CA ALA A 207 8.28 9.54 2.44
C ALA A 207 6.81 9.60 2.01
N LEU A 208 6.51 10.25 0.88
CA LEU A 208 5.17 10.33 0.31
C LEU A 208 4.64 8.95 -0.08
N LEU A 209 5.47 8.12 -0.75
CA LEU A 209 5.10 6.76 -1.10
C LEU A 209 4.82 5.93 0.16
N LYS A 210 5.70 6.01 1.18
CA LYS A 210 5.55 5.29 2.44
C LYS A 210 4.27 5.67 3.19
N TYR A 211 3.91 6.94 3.15
CA TYR A 211 2.74 7.46 3.86
C TYR A 211 1.42 7.06 3.20
N PHE A 212 1.35 7.11 1.87
CA PHE A 212 0.10 6.91 1.15
C PHE A 212 -0.13 5.49 0.63
N ALA A 213 0.90 4.64 0.56
CA ALA A 213 0.73 3.27 0.05
C ALA A 213 -0.02 2.38 1.04
N ASP A 214 -1.09 1.75 0.57
CA ASP A 214 -1.78 0.67 1.30
C ASP A 214 -1.11 -0.68 1.02
N ASP A 215 -0.53 -0.85 -0.19
CA ASP A 215 0.12 -2.09 -0.61
C ASP A 215 1.21 -1.82 -1.67
N PHE A 216 2.12 -2.77 -1.79
CA PHE A 216 3.19 -2.74 -2.80
C PHE A 216 3.09 -3.97 -3.71
N GLY A 217 3.14 -3.75 -5.02
CA GLY A 217 3.04 -4.88 -5.94
C GLY A 217 2.91 -4.50 -7.40
N SER A 218 2.63 -5.53 -8.21
CA SER A 218 2.37 -5.35 -9.64
C SER A 218 1.04 -4.63 -9.87
N LEU A 219 0.90 -4.04 -11.06
CA LEU A 219 -0.37 -3.46 -11.50
C LEU A 219 -1.51 -4.48 -11.33
N PRO A 220 -2.51 -4.19 -10.50
CA PRO A 220 -3.66 -5.08 -10.33
C PRO A 220 -4.51 -5.12 -11.60
N VAL A 221 -5.35 -6.14 -11.72
CA VAL A 221 -6.36 -6.16 -12.80
C VAL A 221 -7.38 -5.06 -12.50
N MET A 222 -7.33 -3.97 -13.26
CA MET A 222 -8.20 -2.82 -13.06
C MET A 222 -8.66 -2.24 -14.40
N ARG A 223 -9.82 -1.59 -14.38
CA ARG A 223 -10.29 -0.78 -15.50
C ARG A 223 -9.78 0.65 -15.33
N VAL A 224 -8.67 0.98 -16.01
CA VAL A 224 -8.08 2.31 -15.96
C VAL A 224 -9.04 3.34 -16.54
N LYS A 225 -9.27 4.43 -15.80
CA LYS A 225 -10.10 5.58 -16.22
C LYS A 225 -9.28 6.79 -16.62
N LYS A 226 -8.17 7.03 -15.90
CA LYS A 226 -7.25 8.13 -16.16
C LYS A 226 -5.82 7.69 -15.92
N THR A 227 -4.90 8.28 -16.67
CA THR A 227 -3.45 8.11 -16.50
C THR A 227 -2.80 9.48 -16.44
N GLY A 228 -1.83 9.66 -15.56
CA GLY A 228 -1.03 10.88 -15.44
C GLY A 228 0.45 10.57 -15.47
N TYR A 229 1.23 11.47 -16.07
CA TYR A 229 2.69 11.41 -16.18
C TYR A 229 3.32 12.64 -15.54
N GLY A 230 4.08 12.42 -14.48
CA GLY A 230 4.89 13.47 -13.83
C GLY A 230 6.32 13.37 -14.30
N MET A 231 6.82 14.42 -14.94
CA MET A 231 8.14 14.49 -15.54
C MET A 231 9.18 15.02 -14.54
N GLY A 232 10.25 14.26 -14.34
CA GLY A 232 11.38 14.71 -13.54
C GLY A 232 12.26 15.71 -14.30
N LYS A 233 13.05 16.49 -13.56
CA LYS A 233 13.94 17.53 -14.13
C LYS A 233 15.05 16.94 -14.98
N LYS A 234 15.72 15.88 -14.48
CA LYS A 234 16.89 15.28 -15.14
C LYS A 234 16.54 14.55 -16.44
N ASP A 235 17.44 14.57 -17.39
CA ASP A 235 17.37 13.80 -18.61
C ASP A 235 18.22 12.52 -18.52
N PHE A 236 17.61 11.41 -18.88
CA PHE A 236 18.23 10.10 -18.93
C PHE A 236 17.95 9.44 -20.29
N PRO A 237 18.70 8.39 -20.66
CA PRO A 237 18.38 7.59 -21.85
C PRO A 237 16.98 6.97 -21.81
N GLN A 238 16.41 6.80 -20.62
CA GLN A 238 15.03 6.37 -20.37
C GLN A 238 14.18 7.59 -19.99
N ALA A 239 12.88 7.54 -20.30
CA ALA A 239 11.95 8.61 -19.96
C ALA A 239 11.89 8.80 -18.44
N ASN A 240 12.45 9.90 -17.94
CA ASN A 240 12.40 10.25 -16.53
C ASN A 240 10.99 10.73 -16.16
N CYS A 241 10.11 9.77 -15.90
CA CYS A 241 8.74 10.06 -15.52
C CYS A 241 8.21 9.06 -14.52
N LEU A 242 7.34 9.54 -13.64
CA LEU A 242 6.49 8.73 -12.78
C LEU A 242 5.10 8.63 -13.43
N ARG A 243 4.54 7.45 -13.48
CA ARG A 243 3.21 7.22 -14.04
C ARG A 243 2.22 6.86 -12.94
N VAL A 244 1.05 7.49 -12.94
CA VAL A 244 -0.07 7.11 -12.10
C VAL A 244 -1.25 6.67 -12.94
N MET A 245 -1.96 5.65 -12.49
CA MET A 245 -3.17 5.16 -13.13
C MET A 245 -4.30 5.11 -12.11
N LEU A 246 -5.37 5.86 -12.38
CA LEU A 246 -6.58 5.85 -11.57
C LEU A 246 -7.65 5.03 -12.29
N GLY A 247 -8.24 4.09 -11.59
CA GLY A 247 -9.24 3.22 -12.18
C GLY A 247 -10.10 2.52 -11.14
N GLU A 248 -10.81 1.52 -11.59
CA GLU A 248 -11.63 0.67 -10.74
C GLU A 248 -11.06 -0.75 -10.77
N THR A 249 -10.65 -1.24 -9.62
CA THR A 249 -10.51 -2.68 -9.42
C THR A 249 -11.91 -3.26 -9.18
N SER A 250 -12.20 -4.40 -9.78
CA SER A 250 -13.32 -5.20 -9.30
C SER A 250 -13.13 -5.40 -7.80
N GLU A 251 -14.19 -5.34 -7.01
CA GLU A 251 -14.15 -5.76 -5.60
C GLU A 251 -13.31 -7.02 -5.55
N GLN A 252 -12.37 -7.07 -4.60
CA GLN A 252 -11.39 -8.14 -4.51
C GLN A 252 -12.13 -9.45 -4.74
N THR A 253 -11.91 -10.08 -5.89
CA THR A 253 -12.15 -11.52 -5.95
C THR A 253 -11.27 -12.04 -4.83
N ASP A 254 -11.90 -12.58 -3.80
CA ASP A 254 -11.23 -13.11 -2.62
C ASP A 254 -10.20 -14.15 -3.11
N ALA A 255 -8.99 -13.64 -3.45
CA ALA A 255 -7.96 -14.45 -4.06
C ALA A 255 -7.40 -15.36 -2.97
N ILE A 256 -7.55 -16.65 -3.19
CA ILE A 256 -6.99 -17.67 -2.31
C ILE A 256 -5.84 -18.39 -3.01
N ALA A 257 -4.88 -18.83 -2.21
CA ALA A 257 -3.88 -19.79 -2.64
C ALA A 257 -4.34 -21.20 -2.28
N GLU A 258 -4.27 -22.12 -3.22
CA GLU A 258 -4.44 -23.54 -3.00
C GLU A 258 -3.07 -24.22 -3.07
N LEU A 259 -2.64 -24.79 -1.95
CA LEU A 259 -1.39 -25.51 -1.80
C LEU A 259 -1.69 -27.01 -1.78
N LYS A 260 -1.04 -27.77 -2.66
CA LYS A 260 -1.27 -29.21 -2.82
C LYS A 260 0.01 -30.02 -2.70
N CYS A 261 -0.04 -31.11 -1.96
CA CYS A 261 1.04 -32.08 -1.95
C CYS A 261 0.50 -33.51 -1.88
N ASN A 262 1.28 -34.47 -2.43
CA ASN A 262 0.95 -35.88 -2.43
C ASN A 262 1.75 -36.58 -1.33
N ILE A 263 1.12 -37.41 -0.55
CA ILE A 263 1.69 -38.12 0.61
C ILE A 263 1.35 -39.61 0.49
N ASP A 264 2.37 -40.50 0.56
CA ASP A 264 2.22 -41.97 0.51
C ASP A 264 2.91 -42.71 1.65
N ASP A 265 3.41 -41.94 2.63
CA ASP A 265 4.25 -42.47 3.74
C ASP A 265 3.85 -41.90 5.13
N MET A 266 2.64 -41.39 5.27
CA MET A 266 2.06 -40.96 6.55
C MET A 266 0.81 -41.76 6.90
N THR A 267 0.59 -41.95 8.19
CA THR A 267 -0.65 -42.53 8.71
C THR A 267 -1.81 -41.54 8.69
N GLY A 268 -3.04 -42.06 8.75
CA GLY A 268 -4.21 -41.20 8.84
C GLY A 268 -4.23 -40.31 10.09
N GLU A 269 -3.69 -40.76 11.20
CA GLU A 269 -3.56 -39.99 12.45
C GLU A 269 -2.58 -38.83 12.29
N GLU A 270 -1.42 -39.07 11.68
CA GLU A 270 -0.43 -38.03 11.39
C GLU A 270 -0.98 -36.96 10.43
N ILE A 271 -1.71 -37.38 9.38
CA ILE A 271 -2.38 -36.48 8.45
C ILE A 271 -3.44 -35.66 9.19
N GLY A 272 -4.25 -36.29 10.05
CA GLY A 272 -5.26 -35.62 10.88
C GLY A 272 -4.63 -34.54 11.77
N PHE A 273 -3.52 -34.84 12.43
CA PHE A 273 -2.77 -33.89 13.24
C PHE A 273 -2.24 -32.72 12.39
N ALA A 274 -1.67 -33.02 11.21
CA ALA A 274 -1.20 -31.98 10.30
C ALA A 274 -2.34 -31.04 9.88
N MET A 275 -3.52 -31.58 9.56
CA MET A 275 -4.70 -30.78 9.22
C MET A 275 -5.13 -29.85 10.35
N GLU A 276 -5.12 -30.32 11.61
CA GLU A 276 -5.43 -29.49 12.78
C GLU A 276 -4.43 -28.34 12.94
N GLN A 277 -3.13 -28.62 12.77
CA GLN A 277 -2.08 -27.60 12.85
C GLN A 277 -2.21 -26.53 11.75
N LEU A 278 -2.56 -26.96 10.53
CA LEU A 278 -2.78 -26.06 9.40
C LEU A 278 -4.01 -25.15 9.62
N LEU A 279 -5.14 -25.70 10.08
CA LEU A 279 -6.34 -24.94 10.44
C LEU A 279 -6.05 -23.95 11.56
N SER A 280 -5.38 -24.38 12.63
CA SER A 280 -4.95 -23.52 13.74
C SER A 280 -3.96 -22.46 13.29
N GLY A 281 -3.16 -22.74 12.26
CA GLY A 281 -2.23 -21.80 11.64
C GLY A 281 -2.89 -20.74 10.75
N GLY A 282 -4.22 -20.84 10.50
CA GLY A 282 -4.99 -19.86 9.74
C GLY A 282 -5.35 -20.28 8.32
N ALA A 283 -5.25 -21.59 8.00
CA ALA A 283 -5.79 -22.09 6.76
C ALA A 283 -7.32 -21.83 6.72
N LEU A 284 -7.83 -21.48 5.54
CA LEU A 284 -9.26 -21.26 5.31
C LEU A 284 -10.01 -22.57 5.25
N ASP A 285 -9.36 -23.60 4.69
CA ASP A 285 -9.86 -24.95 4.62
C ASP A 285 -8.71 -25.93 4.40
N VAL A 286 -8.86 -27.16 4.90
CA VAL A 286 -7.89 -28.25 4.71
C VAL A 286 -8.66 -29.52 4.47
N PHE A 287 -8.39 -30.19 3.38
CA PHE A 287 -9.07 -31.43 3.04
C PHE A 287 -8.13 -32.42 2.32
N THR A 288 -8.51 -33.67 2.31
CA THR A 288 -7.76 -34.75 1.68
C THR A 288 -8.56 -35.43 0.59
N THR A 289 -7.87 -35.90 -0.45
CA THR A 289 -8.44 -36.72 -1.51
C THR A 289 -7.59 -37.98 -1.68
N PRO A 290 -8.17 -39.19 -1.62
CA PRO A 290 -7.43 -40.43 -1.92
C PRO A 290 -6.93 -40.43 -3.37
N ILE A 291 -5.67 -40.79 -3.57
CA ILE A 291 -5.04 -40.90 -4.87
C ILE A 291 -4.23 -42.18 -5.03
N GLY A 292 -4.06 -42.63 -6.27
CA GLY A 292 -3.08 -43.61 -6.63
C GLY A 292 -1.76 -42.96 -7.04
N MET A 293 -0.64 -43.44 -6.48
CA MET A 293 0.68 -42.92 -6.78
C MET A 293 1.52 -43.94 -7.56
N LYS A 294 2.70 -43.51 -8.06
CA LYS A 294 3.65 -44.39 -8.74
C LYS A 294 3.94 -45.66 -7.91
N LYS A 295 4.28 -46.74 -8.58
CA LYS A 295 4.53 -48.08 -7.96
C LYS A 295 3.26 -48.64 -7.29
N ASN A 296 2.07 -48.29 -7.75
CA ASN A 296 0.77 -48.76 -7.23
C ASN A 296 0.56 -48.48 -5.74
N ARG A 297 1.15 -47.43 -5.19
CA ARG A 297 0.97 -47.07 -3.78
C ARG A 297 -0.33 -46.26 -3.61
N PRO A 298 -1.14 -46.59 -2.62
CA PRO A 298 -2.19 -45.70 -2.18
C PRO A 298 -1.56 -44.46 -1.56
N GLY A 299 -2.12 -43.27 -1.79
CA GLY A 299 -1.65 -42.05 -1.21
C GLY A 299 -2.80 -41.06 -0.99
N VAL A 300 -2.47 -39.92 -0.44
CA VAL A 300 -3.40 -38.84 -0.14
C VAL A 300 -2.89 -37.57 -0.79
N LEU A 301 -3.77 -36.89 -1.50
CA LEU A 301 -3.59 -35.49 -1.90
C LEU A 301 -4.09 -34.62 -0.75
N LEU A 302 -3.18 -33.94 -0.08
CA LEU A 302 -3.51 -32.88 0.87
C LEU A 302 -3.68 -31.58 0.12
N SER A 303 -4.84 -30.93 0.30
CA SER A 303 -5.18 -29.60 -0.24
C SER A 303 -5.40 -28.62 0.90
N VAL A 304 -4.72 -27.49 0.85
CA VAL A 304 -4.79 -26.42 1.86
C VAL A 304 -5.17 -25.13 1.16
N LEU A 305 -6.29 -24.55 1.56
CA LEU A 305 -6.74 -23.22 1.09
C LEU A 305 -6.33 -22.17 2.10
N CYS A 306 -5.70 -21.10 1.65
CA CYS A 306 -5.31 -20.00 2.50
C CYS A 306 -5.46 -18.65 1.75
N ARG A 307 -5.36 -17.54 2.48
CA ARG A 307 -5.23 -16.23 1.85
C ARG A 307 -3.95 -16.20 1.02
N ALA A 308 -3.98 -15.52 -0.10
CA ALA A 308 -2.79 -15.38 -0.96
C ALA A 308 -1.57 -14.79 -0.21
N SER A 309 -1.80 -13.90 0.77
CA SER A 309 -0.78 -13.35 1.66
C SER A 309 -0.13 -14.38 2.59
N ASP A 310 -0.86 -15.45 2.94
CA ASP A 310 -0.43 -16.42 3.95
C ASP A 310 0.23 -17.66 3.33
N ARG A 311 0.38 -17.73 2.00
CA ARG A 311 0.87 -18.90 1.26
C ARG A 311 2.21 -19.42 1.74
N GLU A 312 3.20 -18.53 1.98
CA GLU A 312 4.51 -18.94 2.46
C GLU A 312 4.49 -19.48 3.89
N LYS A 313 3.66 -18.89 4.76
CA LYS A 313 3.44 -19.39 6.12
C LYS A 313 2.84 -20.79 6.08
N MET A 314 1.82 -20.99 5.25
CA MET A 314 1.19 -22.31 5.09
C MET A 314 2.14 -23.33 4.48
N ALA A 315 2.93 -22.96 3.48
CA ALA A 315 3.94 -23.84 2.90
C ALA A 315 4.95 -24.32 3.97
N ARG A 316 5.43 -23.43 4.84
CA ARG A 316 6.30 -23.79 5.96
C ARG A 316 5.63 -24.77 6.94
N LEU A 317 4.34 -24.57 7.25
CA LEU A 317 3.59 -25.48 8.11
C LEU A 317 3.37 -26.85 7.46
N ILE A 318 3.05 -26.89 6.15
CA ILE A 318 2.95 -28.17 5.42
C ILE A 318 4.27 -28.94 5.48
N PHE A 319 5.41 -28.31 5.17
CA PHE A 319 6.73 -28.97 5.26
C PHE A 319 7.07 -29.42 6.68
N ARG A 320 6.62 -28.70 7.70
CA ARG A 320 6.90 -29.04 9.11
C ARG A 320 6.08 -30.24 9.60
N HIS A 321 4.84 -30.38 9.13
CA HIS A 321 3.91 -31.37 9.67
C HIS A 321 3.60 -32.51 8.70
N THR A 322 4.26 -32.56 7.54
CA THR A 322 4.14 -33.65 6.58
C THR A 322 5.52 -34.13 6.09
N THR A 323 5.54 -35.28 5.46
CA THR A 323 6.75 -35.86 4.83
C THR A 323 6.98 -35.37 3.41
N THR A 324 6.10 -34.47 2.87
CA THR A 324 6.20 -34.03 1.49
C THR A 324 7.51 -33.30 1.20
N LEU A 325 8.08 -33.55 0.02
CA LEU A 325 9.27 -32.86 -0.49
C LEU A 325 8.96 -31.70 -1.43
N GLY A 326 7.68 -31.52 -1.77
CA GLY A 326 7.29 -30.46 -2.72
C GLY A 326 5.81 -30.13 -2.65
N ILE A 327 5.53 -28.85 -2.81
CA ILE A 327 4.18 -28.29 -2.78
C ILE A 327 3.91 -27.64 -4.14
N ARG A 328 2.74 -27.89 -4.70
CA ARG A 328 2.22 -27.17 -5.88
C ARG A 328 1.33 -26.05 -5.40
N GLU A 329 1.52 -24.87 -5.96
CA GLU A 329 0.73 -23.68 -5.65
C GLU A 329 -0.11 -23.29 -6.86
N SER A 330 -1.36 -22.88 -6.63
CA SER A 330 -2.23 -22.22 -7.59
C SER A 330 -3.00 -21.09 -6.92
N LEU A 331 -3.06 -19.94 -7.58
CA LEU A 331 -3.90 -18.82 -7.16
C LEU A 331 -5.27 -18.97 -7.82
N GLN A 332 -6.33 -18.84 -7.04
CA GLN A 332 -7.71 -19.00 -7.48
C GLN A 332 -8.55 -17.81 -7.05
N ASN A 333 -9.43 -17.37 -7.92
CA ASN A 333 -10.46 -16.39 -7.57
C ASN A 333 -11.66 -17.13 -6.97
N ARG A 334 -12.19 -16.61 -5.87
CA ARG A 334 -13.31 -17.17 -5.15
C ARG A 334 -14.47 -16.17 -5.14
N TYR A 335 -15.69 -16.64 -5.39
CA TYR A 335 -16.90 -15.87 -5.20
C TYR A 335 -17.47 -16.20 -3.82
N THR A 336 -17.67 -15.19 -2.99
CA THR A 336 -18.21 -15.35 -1.64
C THR A 336 -19.42 -14.45 -1.43
N LEU A 337 -20.32 -14.88 -0.58
CA LEU A 337 -21.39 -14.01 -0.06
C LEU A 337 -20.81 -13.21 1.13
N GLU A 338 -21.17 -11.95 1.23
CA GLU A 338 -20.93 -11.16 2.43
C GLU A 338 -21.60 -11.81 3.62
N ARG A 339 -20.90 -11.84 4.77
CA ARG A 339 -21.38 -12.49 5.98
C ARG A 339 -21.43 -11.48 7.12
N ARG A 340 -22.58 -11.44 7.81
CA ARG A 340 -22.73 -10.71 9.05
C ARG A 340 -23.43 -11.60 10.08
N THR A 341 -23.17 -11.33 11.36
CA THR A 341 -23.84 -12.01 12.45
C THR A 341 -24.77 -11.00 13.13
N GLU A 342 -26.04 -11.36 13.26
CA GLU A 342 -27.02 -10.61 14.01
C GLU A 342 -27.43 -11.40 15.25
N ILE A 343 -27.84 -10.71 16.31
CA ILE A 343 -28.35 -11.34 17.52
C ILE A 343 -29.87 -11.21 17.51
N LEU A 344 -30.53 -12.34 17.41
CA LEU A 344 -31.98 -12.43 17.54
C LEU A 344 -32.35 -12.63 19.02
N SER A 345 -33.08 -11.70 19.58
CA SER A 345 -33.64 -11.85 20.94
C SER A 345 -34.90 -12.72 20.89
N THR A 346 -34.89 -13.84 21.62
CA THR A 346 -36.01 -14.77 21.67
C THR A 346 -36.50 -14.91 23.11
N PRO A 347 -37.71 -15.41 23.38
CA PRO A 347 -38.17 -15.70 24.71
C PRO A 347 -37.32 -16.72 25.48
N TYR A 348 -36.47 -17.45 24.78
CA TYR A 348 -35.60 -18.51 25.29
C TYR A 348 -34.13 -18.10 25.37
N GLY A 349 -33.83 -16.82 25.13
CA GLY A 349 -32.48 -16.29 25.10
C GLY A 349 -32.05 -15.69 23.75
N ALA A 350 -30.83 -15.20 23.71
CA ALA A 350 -30.25 -14.61 22.50
C ALA A 350 -29.70 -15.73 21.58
N VAL A 351 -30.05 -15.67 20.28
CA VAL A 351 -29.57 -16.59 19.28
C VAL A 351 -28.78 -15.80 18.22
N ARG A 352 -27.55 -16.19 17.99
CA ARG A 352 -26.75 -15.64 16.88
C ARG A 352 -27.25 -16.20 15.56
N GLN A 353 -27.55 -15.30 14.63
CA GLN A 353 -27.97 -15.65 13.29
C GLN A 353 -26.93 -15.17 12.28
N LYS A 354 -26.39 -16.08 11.48
CA LYS A 354 -25.50 -15.76 10.36
C LYS A 354 -26.35 -15.40 9.14
N ILE A 355 -26.18 -14.19 8.66
CA ILE A 355 -26.80 -13.70 7.42
C ILE A 355 -25.73 -13.64 6.36
N SER A 356 -25.99 -14.26 5.21
CA SER A 356 -25.12 -14.24 4.05
C SER A 356 -25.88 -13.66 2.88
N SER A 357 -25.35 -12.59 2.25
CA SER A 357 -26.00 -11.90 1.12
C SER A 357 -25.01 -11.59 0.01
N GLY A 358 -25.45 -11.55 -1.21
CA GLY A 358 -24.65 -11.22 -2.39
C GLY A 358 -25.17 -11.98 -3.63
N HIS A 359 -24.73 -11.58 -4.81
CA HIS A 359 -25.09 -12.23 -6.09
C HIS A 359 -26.60 -12.48 -6.28
N GLY A 360 -27.45 -11.58 -5.74
CA GLY A 360 -28.91 -11.70 -5.84
C GLY A 360 -29.55 -12.72 -4.91
N VAL A 361 -28.79 -13.27 -3.94
CA VAL A 361 -29.31 -14.22 -2.95
C VAL A 361 -29.06 -13.74 -1.53
N GLN A 362 -29.97 -14.12 -0.62
CA GLN A 362 -29.82 -13.95 0.81
C GLN A 362 -30.11 -15.27 1.51
N ARG A 363 -29.30 -15.63 2.50
CA ARG A 363 -29.44 -16.83 3.32
C ARG A 363 -29.30 -16.47 4.78
N GLN A 364 -30.08 -17.12 5.62
CA GLN A 364 -30.02 -16.98 7.07
C GLN A 364 -29.83 -18.36 7.70
N LYS A 365 -29.00 -18.44 8.72
CA LYS A 365 -28.75 -19.67 9.47
C LYS A 365 -28.45 -19.32 10.92
N ASP A 366 -29.21 -19.94 11.83
CA ASP A 366 -28.97 -19.80 13.26
C ASP A 366 -27.72 -20.59 13.68
N GLU A 367 -26.97 -20.10 14.67
CA GLU A 367 -25.85 -20.81 15.23
C GLU A 367 -26.29 -22.07 15.96
N TYR A 368 -25.68 -23.19 15.58
CA TYR A 368 -26.02 -24.51 16.13
C TYR A 368 -25.88 -24.57 17.64
N GLU A 369 -24.80 -23.99 18.19
CA GLU A 369 -24.52 -24.06 19.64
C GLU A 369 -25.60 -23.31 20.46
N ASP A 370 -26.10 -22.19 19.94
CA ASP A 370 -27.14 -21.42 20.61
C ASP A 370 -28.47 -22.20 20.58
N ILE A 371 -28.82 -22.79 19.44
CA ILE A 371 -30.02 -23.64 19.31
C ILE A 371 -29.89 -24.88 20.22
N ALA A 372 -28.70 -25.49 20.25
CA ALA A 372 -28.44 -26.67 21.09
C ALA A 372 -28.49 -26.35 22.58
N ALA A 373 -28.06 -25.16 22.98
CA ALA A 373 -28.20 -24.69 24.36
C ALA A 373 -29.66 -24.57 24.75
N ILE A 374 -30.48 -23.88 23.95
CA ILE A 374 -31.92 -23.75 24.16
C ILE A 374 -32.61 -25.12 24.22
N ALA A 375 -32.26 -26.00 23.26
CA ALA A 375 -32.81 -27.36 23.22
C ALA A 375 -32.58 -28.13 24.52
N ARG A 376 -31.36 -28.04 25.08
CA ARG A 376 -30.98 -28.69 26.34
C ARG A 376 -31.73 -28.09 27.54
N GLU A 377 -31.81 -26.76 27.64
CA GLU A 377 -32.46 -26.05 28.73
C GLU A 377 -33.97 -26.26 28.75
N GLN A 378 -34.60 -26.31 27.57
CA GLN A 378 -36.07 -26.44 27.46
C GLN A 378 -36.54 -27.89 27.30
N GLY A 379 -35.61 -28.86 27.20
CA GLY A 379 -35.97 -30.28 26.96
C GLY A 379 -36.62 -30.51 25.60
N LEU A 380 -36.30 -29.68 24.59
CA LEU A 380 -36.84 -29.75 23.24
C LEU A 380 -35.86 -30.39 22.26
N SER A 381 -36.39 -30.89 21.16
CA SER A 381 -35.54 -31.26 20.04
C SER A 381 -35.05 -30.01 19.27
N ILE A 382 -33.90 -30.09 18.59
CA ILE A 382 -33.37 -29.04 17.74
C ILE A 382 -34.37 -28.60 16.67
N ALA A 383 -35.16 -29.53 16.13
CA ALA A 383 -36.20 -29.27 15.13
C ALA A 383 -37.33 -28.38 15.73
N GLN A 384 -37.77 -28.71 16.96
CA GLN A 384 -38.77 -27.92 17.66
C GLN A 384 -38.28 -26.51 17.96
N VAL A 385 -37.03 -26.35 18.40
CA VAL A 385 -36.44 -25.03 18.62
C VAL A 385 -36.42 -24.21 17.32
N ARG A 386 -36.02 -24.81 16.22
CA ARG A 386 -36.03 -24.13 14.91
C ARG A 386 -37.43 -23.75 14.40
N GLU A 387 -38.47 -24.49 14.78
CA GLU A 387 -39.85 -24.13 14.46
C GLU A 387 -40.32 -22.92 15.29
N ILE A 388 -39.92 -22.86 16.54
CA ILE A 388 -40.26 -21.75 17.46
C ILE A 388 -39.56 -20.44 17.06
N LEU A 389 -38.40 -20.55 16.43
CA LEU A 389 -37.58 -19.40 15.99
C LEU A 389 -37.94 -18.87 14.58
N LYS A 390 -38.83 -19.53 13.86
CA LYS A 390 -39.37 -19.05 12.55
C LYS A 390 -40.47 -18.03 12.75
#